data_eefc9f7c915ad63febf7a4b4385ca291
#
_entry.id   eefc9f7c915ad63febf7a4b4385ca291
#
_cell.length_a   1.000
_cell.length_b   1.000
_cell.length_c   1.000
_cell.angle_alpha   90.00
_cell.angle_beta   90.00
_cell.angle_gamma   90.00
#
_symmetry.space_group_name_H-M   'P 1'
#
loop_
_entity.id
_entity.type
_entity.pdbx_description
1 polymer ?
#
loop_
_entity_poly.entity_id
_entity_poly.type
_entity_poly.pdbx_seq_one_letter_code
_entity_poly.pdbx_strand_id
1 'polypeptide(L)'
;MSIEIKKLEHTYNENTPFSHAALKGIDLSIPEGKVTAIIGQTGSGKSTLVQHLNGLLIPTAGTLDICGFHIQPLLKIKDVKQLRKEVGLVFQFPEYQLFEETIGKDIAFGPKNFGTSEEDASQLVKKVLPVVGLDESYLDRSPFDLSGGQKRRVAIAGILVLDPKVLVLDEQTAGLDPQGAQEMMTLFMNLNKKEGKTVLLVTHDMEHVMNYCDHVIVLSHGEVTQEADVKEFFKHPEYLQEIGINPPSIVRLKMQLEENGFEMDPDIMDMNSLVDSIEKQVKKHE
;
A
#
# COMPACT_ATOMS: atom_id res chain seq x y z
N MET A 1 -7.94 -11.23 -11.18
CA MET A 1 -9.23 -10.50 -11.15
C MET A 1 -8.95 -9.11 -10.66
N SER A 2 -9.27 -8.08 -11.44
CA SER A 2 -9.21 -6.67 -11.03
C SER A 2 -10.11 -6.43 -9.82
N ILE A 3 -9.78 -5.41 -9.04
CA ILE A 3 -10.68 -4.90 -8.01
C ILE A 3 -11.56 -3.86 -8.70
N GLU A 4 -12.88 -4.06 -8.65
CA GLU A 4 -13.86 -3.17 -9.26
C GLU A 4 -14.68 -2.47 -8.17
N ILE A 5 -14.70 -1.17 -8.20
CA ILE A 5 -15.46 -0.33 -7.28
C ILE A 5 -16.41 0.53 -8.09
N LYS A 6 -17.68 0.54 -7.72
CA LYS A 6 -18.74 1.30 -8.43
C LYS A 6 -19.54 2.14 -7.46
N LYS A 7 -19.45 3.46 -7.61
CA LYS A 7 -20.17 4.47 -6.84
C LYS A 7 -20.08 4.22 -5.32
N LEU A 8 -18.89 3.83 -4.85
CA LEU A 8 -18.67 3.49 -3.45
C LEU A 8 -18.81 4.74 -2.59
N GLU A 9 -19.74 4.69 -1.63
CA GLU A 9 -19.92 5.74 -0.63
C GLU A 9 -19.74 5.17 0.77
N HIS A 10 -19.20 5.99 1.65
CA HIS A 10 -19.17 5.68 3.07
C HIS A 10 -19.39 6.92 3.91
N THR A 11 -20.43 6.89 4.72
CA THR A 11 -20.75 7.94 5.67
C THR A 11 -20.65 7.39 7.10
N TYR A 12 -19.74 7.94 7.89
CA TYR A 12 -19.66 7.62 9.32
C TYR A 12 -20.80 8.29 10.08
N ASN A 13 -21.34 7.60 11.09
CA ASN A 13 -22.37 8.12 11.98
C ASN A 13 -23.60 8.67 11.23
N GLU A 14 -24.08 7.93 10.22
CA GLU A 14 -25.29 8.30 9.47
C GLU A 14 -26.47 8.64 10.43
N ASN A 15 -27.28 9.61 10.02
CA ASN A 15 -28.45 10.06 10.76
C ASN A 15 -28.16 10.66 12.15
N THR A 16 -26.93 11.11 12.39
CA THR A 16 -26.55 11.83 13.61
C THR A 16 -26.01 13.21 13.28
N PRO A 17 -25.95 14.15 14.25
CA PRO A 17 -25.31 15.46 14.06
C PRO A 17 -23.80 15.38 13.75
N PHE A 18 -23.17 14.21 13.96
CA PHE A 18 -21.76 13.95 13.68
C PHE A 18 -21.54 13.16 12.37
N SER A 19 -22.53 13.16 11.50
CA SER A 19 -22.46 12.50 10.19
C SER A 19 -21.33 13.10 9.34
N HIS A 20 -20.48 12.23 8.78
CA HIS A 20 -19.35 12.63 7.94
C HIS A 20 -19.21 11.69 6.74
N ALA A 21 -19.39 12.22 5.52
CA ALA A 21 -19.18 11.49 4.28
C ALA A 21 -17.69 11.41 3.98
N ALA A 22 -17.11 10.23 4.16
CA ALA A 22 -15.68 9.97 3.94
C ALA A 22 -15.37 9.52 2.50
N LEU A 23 -16.29 8.83 1.84
CA LEU A 23 -16.23 8.47 0.42
C LEU A 23 -17.52 8.90 -0.28
N LYS A 24 -17.41 9.45 -1.48
CA LYS A 24 -18.50 10.15 -2.18
C LYS A 24 -18.66 9.66 -3.62
N GLY A 25 -19.06 8.40 -3.79
CA GLY A 25 -19.34 7.85 -5.12
C GLY A 25 -18.08 7.50 -5.92
N ILE A 26 -17.13 6.80 -5.30
CA ILE A 26 -15.89 6.38 -5.96
C ILE A 26 -16.18 5.32 -7.01
N ASP A 27 -15.76 5.57 -8.25
CA ASP A 27 -15.63 4.60 -9.32
C ASP A 27 -14.15 4.34 -9.58
N LEU A 28 -13.71 3.05 -9.55
CA LEU A 28 -12.29 2.70 -9.63
C LEU A 28 -12.11 1.25 -10.08
N SER A 29 -11.12 1.01 -10.95
CA SER A 29 -10.68 -0.33 -11.35
C SER A 29 -9.18 -0.48 -11.08
N ILE A 30 -8.81 -1.41 -10.19
CA ILE A 30 -7.41 -1.63 -9.83
C ILE A 30 -6.91 -2.90 -10.53
N PRO A 31 -5.86 -2.80 -11.36
CA PRO A 31 -5.36 -3.92 -12.14
C PRO A 31 -4.70 -4.99 -11.27
N GLU A 32 -4.92 -6.25 -11.63
CA GLU A 32 -4.31 -7.41 -10.97
C GLU A 32 -2.79 -7.48 -11.25
N GLY A 33 -2.03 -7.90 -10.26
CA GLY A 33 -0.58 -8.15 -10.37
C GLY A 33 0.25 -6.88 -10.49
N LYS A 34 -0.34 -5.71 -10.32
CA LYS A 34 0.33 -4.41 -10.35
C LYS A 34 0.53 -3.83 -8.96
N VAL A 35 1.46 -2.88 -8.87
CA VAL A 35 1.64 -2.05 -7.69
C VAL A 35 0.93 -0.71 -7.94
N THR A 36 -0.14 -0.46 -7.19
CA THR A 36 -0.94 0.76 -7.31
C THR A 36 -0.77 1.62 -6.07
N ALA A 37 -0.34 2.86 -6.25
CA ALA A 37 -0.31 3.86 -5.18
C ALA A 37 -1.68 4.48 -4.96
N ILE A 38 -2.07 4.68 -3.70
CA ILE A 38 -3.21 5.50 -3.30
C ILE A 38 -2.66 6.68 -2.51
N ILE A 39 -2.75 7.87 -3.09
CA ILE A 39 -2.20 9.10 -2.52
C ILE A 39 -3.28 10.14 -2.25
N GLY A 40 -2.96 11.18 -1.49
CA GLY A 40 -3.86 12.27 -1.14
C GLY A 40 -3.57 12.80 0.26
N GLN A 41 -4.11 13.97 0.59
CA GLN A 41 -3.95 14.59 1.90
C GLN A 41 -4.55 13.75 3.04
N THR A 42 -4.16 14.06 4.27
CA THR A 42 -4.81 13.50 5.47
C THR A 42 -6.30 13.83 5.44
N GLY A 43 -7.14 12.84 5.72
CA GLY A 43 -8.60 13.00 5.67
C GLY A 43 -9.22 12.90 4.27
N SER A 44 -8.46 12.58 3.22
CA SER A 44 -9.01 12.41 1.86
C SER A 44 -9.84 11.13 1.65
N GLY A 45 -9.86 10.20 2.61
CA GLY A 45 -10.64 8.96 2.53
C GLY A 45 -9.81 7.69 2.27
N LYS A 46 -8.47 7.77 2.15
CA LYS A 46 -7.60 6.60 1.84
C LYS A 46 -7.80 5.42 2.80
N SER A 47 -7.68 5.65 4.10
CA SER A 47 -7.84 4.59 5.10
C SER A 47 -9.26 4.02 5.12
N THR A 48 -10.28 4.86 4.85
CA THR A 48 -11.65 4.40 4.67
C THR A 48 -11.76 3.49 3.45
N LEU A 49 -11.20 3.88 2.31
CA LEU A 49 -11.21 3.07 1.09
C LEU A 49 -10.55 1.69 1.33
N VAL A 50 -9.34 1.67 1.88
CA VAL A 50 -8.62 0.39 2.07
C VAL A 50 -9.29 -0.54 3.08
N GLN A 51 -10.01 -0.02 4.06
CA GLN A 51 -10.78 -0.83 5.00
C GLN A 51 -12.02 -1.50 4.37
N HIS A 52 -12.55 -0.97 3.27
CA HIS A 52 -13.59 -1.65 2.49
C HIS A 52 -13.03 -2.86 1.74
N LEU A 53 -11.76 -2.80 1.28
CA LEU A 53 -11.16 -3.87 0.47
C LEU A 53 -11.09 -5.22 1.21
N ASN A 54 -10.93 -5.22 2.53
CA ASN A 54 -10.90 -6.45 3.32
C ASN A 54 -12.16 -6.65 4.21
N GLY A 55 -13.22 -5.88 3.93
CA GLY A 55 -14.50 -6.00 4.63
C GLY A 55 -14.45 -5.62 6.11
N LEU A 56 -13.56 -4.71 6.51
CA LEU A 56 -13.61 -4.06 7.84
C LEU A 56 -14.74 -3.04 7.87
N LEU A 57 -14.94 -2.32 6.77
CA LEU A 57 -16.08 -1.43 6.58
C LEU A 57 -17.00 -1.99 5.50
N ILE A 58 -18.31 -1.74 5.68
CA ILE A 58 -19.34 -2.02 4.69
C ILE A 58 -19.74 -0.69 4.05
N PRO A 59 -19.89 -0.58 2.73
CA PRO A 59 -20.29 0.66 2.08
C PRO A 59 -21.69 1.10 2.52
N THR A 60 -21.94 2.40 2.56
CA THR A 60 -23.28 2.95 2.77
C THR A 60 -24.06 3.03 1.46
N ALA A 61 -23.36 3.16 0.31
CA ALA A 61 -23.89 3.02 -1.04
C ALA A 61 -22.83 2.47 -2.00
N GLY A 62 -23.25 2.03 -3.19
CA GLY A 62 -22.36 1.47 -4.20
C GLY A 62 -21.96 0.03 -3.95
N THR A 63 -21.00 -0.48 -4.73
CA THR A 63 -20.57 -1.89 -4.69
C THR A 63 -19.06 -2.00 -4.85
N LEU A 64 -18.51 -3.10 -4.33
CA LEU A 64 -17.11 -3.48 -4.48
C LEU A 64 -17.01 -4.97 -4.82
N ASP A 65 -16.31 -5.28 -5.90
CA ASP A 65 -15.98 -6.64 -6.32
C ASP A 65 -14.46 -6.86 -6.15
N ILE A 66 -14.05 -7.82 -5.30
CA ILE A 66 -12.65 -8.12 -5.02
C ILE A 66 -12.46 -9.62 -4.78
N CYS A 67 -11.49 -10.24 -5.42
CA CYS A 67 -11.15 -11.66 -5.26
C CYS A 67 -12.37 -12.60 -5.38
N GLY A 68 -13.40 -12.22 -6.18
CA GLY A 68 -14.65 -12.98 -6.33
C GLY A 68 -15.69 -12.73 -5.24
N PHE A 69 -15.43 -11.83 -4.29
CA PHE A 69 -16.40 -11.38 -3.30
C PHE A 69 -17.11 -10.12 -3.78
N HIS A 70 -18.43 -10.11 -3.66
CA HIS A 70 -19.27 -8.95 -3.94
C HIS A 70 -19.74 -8.32 -2.62
N ILE A 71 -19.40 -7.05 -2.42
CA ILE A 71 -19.69 -6.30 -1.20
C ILE A 71 -20.62 -5.16 -1.56
N GLN A 72 -21.76 -5.05 -0.84
CA GLN A 72 -22.75 -3.99 -1.04
C GLN A 72 -23.45 -3.66 0.29
N PRO A 73 -24.14 -2.50 0.37
CA PRO A 73 -24.86 -2.08 1.57
C PRO A 73 -25.87 -3.12 2.05
N LEU A 74 -26.08 -3.16 3.37
CA LEU A 74 -27.10 -3.96 4.05
C LEU A 74 -26.94 -5.48 3.91
N LEU A 75 -26.08 -5.98 3.04
CA LEU A 75 -25.80 -7.42 2.95
C LEU A 75 -24.57 -7.79 3.78
N LYS A 76 -24.70 -8.85 4.57
CA LYS A 76 -23.53 -9.45 5.22
C LYS A 76 -22.61 -10.03 4.15
N ILE A 77 -21.34 -9.71 4.23
CA ILE A 77 -20.33 -10.34 3.37
C ILE A 77 -20.37 -11.84 3.65
N LYS A 78 -20.69 -12.60 2.60
CA LYS A 78 -20.67 -14.06 2.69
C LYS A 78 -19.21 -14.48 2.87
N ASP A 79 -18.91 -15.15 3.99
CA ASP A 79 -17.59 -15.63 4.32
C ASP A 79 -16.49 -14.53 4.37
N VAL A 80 -16.72 -13.51 5.23
CA VAL A 80 -15.76 -12.42 5.45
C VAL A 80 -14.37 -12.92 5.89
N LYS A 81 -14.30 -14.07 6.54
CA LYS A 81 -13.00 -14.67 6.89
C LYS A 81 -12.21 -14.99 5.63
N GLN A 82 -12.82 -15.67 4.65
CA GLN A 82 -12.16 -16.02 3.41
C GLN A 82 -11.73 -14.77 2.62
N LEU A 83 -12.55 -13.71 2.59
CA LEU A 83 -12.14 -12.42 2.02
C LEU A 83 -10.84 -11.91 2.68
N ARG A 84 -10.76 -11.93 4.01
CA ARG A 84 -9.57 -11.47 4.76
C ARG A 84 -8.34 -12.35 4.59
N LYS A 85 -8.52 -13.60 4.18
CA LYS A 85 -7.43 -14.47 3.76
C LYS A 85 -6.88 -14.04 2.40
N GLU A 86 -7.76 -13.70 1.46
CA GLU A 86 -7.37 -13.29 0.10
C GLU A 86 -6.81 -11.86 0.05
N VAL A 87 -7.25 -10.97 0.97
CA VAL A 87 -6.87 -9.56 1.04
C VAL A 87 -6.19 -9.28 2.38
N GLY A 88 -4.87 -9.32 2.38
CA GLY A 88 -4.05 -8.96 3.53
C GLY A 88 -3.95 -7.45 3.68
N LEU A 89 -4.34 -6.92 4.83
CA LEU A 89 -4.21 -5.50 5.17
C LEU A 89 -3.16 -5.33 6.25
N VAL A 90 -2.09 -4.62 5.90
CA VAL A 90 -1.01 -4.23 6.82
C VAL A 90 -1.26 -2.79 7.24
N PHE A 91 -1.69 -2.58 8.48
CA PHE A 91 -1.96 -1.25 9.04
C PHE A 91 -0.67 -0.49 9.34
N GLN A 92 -0.77 0.82 9.43
CA GLN A 92 0.30 1.65 10.00
C GLN A 92 0.65 1.15 11.41
N PHE A 93 1.94 0.93 11.68
CA PHE A 93 2.44 0.35 12.94
C PHE A 93 1.85 -1.04 13.28
N PRO A 94 2.00 -2.05 12.41
CA PRO A 94 1.42 -3.36 12.61
C PRO A 94 2.00 -4.09 13.84
N GLU A 95 3.18 -3.67 14.32
CA GLU A 95 3.83 -4.19 15.53
C GLU A 95 3.00 -4.01 16.81
N TYR A 96 2.05 -3.10 16.84
CA TYR A 96 1.13 -2.95 18.00
C TYR A 96 0.02 -4.03 18.04
N GLN A 97 -0.08 -4.85 16.99
CA GLN A 97 -1.05 -5.94 16.91
C GLN A 97 -0.53 -7.28 17.45
N LEU A 98 0.75 -7.35 17.86
CA LEU A 98 1.36 -8.53 18.45
C LEU A 98 0.84 -8.74 19.88
N PHE A 99 0.43 -9.97 20.20
CA PHE A 99 -0.23 -10.25 21.48
C PHE A 99 0.09 -11.63 22.07
N GLU A 100 0.67 -12.55 21.31
CA GLU A 100 0.99 -13.90 21.75
C GLU A 100 2.29 -13.96 22.57
N GLU A 101 2.47 -15.04 23.32
CA GLU A 101 3.66 -15.26 24.14
C GLU A 101 4.93 -15.48 23.32
N THR A 102 4.78 -16.11 22.14
CA THR A 102 5.92 -16.41 21.25
C THR A 102 5.61 -15.99 19.81
N ILE A 103 6.67 -15.68 19.06
CA ILE A 103 6.60 -15.29 17.65
C ILE A 103 5.95 -16.40 16.82
N GLY A 104 6.30 -17.65 17.06
CA GLY A 104 5.72 -18.79 16.36
C GLY A 104 4.22 -18.89 16.58
N LYS A 105 3.72 -18.65 17.81
CA LYS A 105 2.28 -18.64 18.12
C LYS A 105 1.58 -17.48 17.47
N ASP A 106 2.20 -16.28 17.49
CA ASP A 106 1.61 -15.07 16.92
C ASP A 106 1.39 -15.20 15.40
N ILE A 107 2.40 -15.65 14.67
CA ILE A 107 2.30 -15.89 13.23
C ILE A 107 1.31 -17.04 12.93
N ALA A 108 1.29 -18.13 13.75
CA ALA A 108 0.39 -19.26 13.56
C ALA A 108 -1.09 -18.94 13.86
N PHE A 109 -1.37 -17.83 14.54
CA PHE A 109 -2.73 -17.46 14.94
C PHE A 109 -3.69 -17.37 13.75
N GLY A 110 -3.25 -16.71 12.66
CA GLY A 110 -4.04 -16.62 11.43
C GLY A 110 -4.43 -18.00 10.89
N PRO A 111 -3.49 -18.85 10.47
CA PRO A 111 -3.76 -20.19 9.95
C PRO A 111 -4.66 -21.04 10.86
N LYS A 112 -4.41 -21.03 12.17
CA LYS A 112 -5.26 -21.78 13.14
C LYS A 112 -6.70 -21.30 13.15
N ASN A 113 -6.94 -20.00 13.05
CA ASN A 113 -8.29 -19.44 12.94
C ASN A 113 -9.03 -19.85 11.66
N PHE A 114 -8.29 -20.24 10.62
CA PHE A 114 -8.82 -20.83 9.39
C PHE A 114 -8.92 -22.35 9.44
N GLY A 115 -8.68 -22.98 10.58
CA GLY A 115 -8.84 -24.42 10.79
C GLY A 115 -7.62 -25.24 10.35
N THR A 116 -6.46 -24.62 10.11
CA THR A 116 -5.21 -25.32 9.86
C THR A 116 -4.77 -26.06 11.12
N SER A 117 -4.27 -27.29 10.98
CA SER A 117 -3.72 -28.07 12.08
C SER A 117 -2.51 -27.37 12.73
N GLU A 118 -2.19 -27.71 13.98
CA GLU A 118 -0.99 -27.18 14.68
C GLU A 118 0.29 -27.46 13.89
N GLU A 119 0.41 -28.68 13.38
CA GLU A 119 1.57 -29.13 12.62
C GLU A 119 1.71 -28.37 11.30
N ASP A 120 0.63 -28.27 10.52
CA ASP A 120 0.62 -27.54 9.26
C ASP A 120 0.84 -26.03 9.47
N ALA A 121 0.24 -25.44 10.50
CA ALA A 121 0.46 -24.05 10.85
C ALA A 121 1.94 -23.79 11.21
N SER A 122 2.59 -24.68 11.95
CA SER A 122 4.03 -24.59 12.25
C SER A 122 4.88 -24.64 10.98
N GLN A 123 4.52 -25.50 10.01
CA GLN A 123 5.22 -25.55 8.72
C GLN A 123 5.05 -24.26 7.91
N LEU A 124 3.85 -23.67 7.92
CA LEU A 124 3.61 -22.38 7.27
C LEU A 124 4.43 -21.25 7.90
N VAL A 125 4.52 -21.22 9.24
CA VAL A 125 5.33 -20.26 9.98
C VAL A 125 6.80 -20.35 9.57
N LYS A 126 7.36 -21.57 9.53
CA LYS A 126 8.76 -21.78 9.11
C LYS A 126 9.02 -21.33 7.66
N LYS A 127 8.03 -21.44 6.77
CA LYS A 127 8.16 -20.99 5.40
C LYS A 127 8.12 -19.47 5.26
N VAL A 128 7.33 -18.77 6.10
CA VAL A 128 7.15 -17.30 5.98
C VAL A 128 8.27 -16.53 6.69
N LEU A 129 8.90 -17.07 7.72
CA LEU A 129 9.96 -16.39 8.45
C LEU A 129 11.12 -15.89 7.58
N PRO A 130 11.71 -16.70 6.67
CA PRO A 130 12.75 -16.21 5.77
C PRO A 130 12.28 -15.11 4.83
N VAL A 131 11.00 -15.11 4.44
CA VAL A 131 10.41 -14.09 3.56
C VAL A 131 10.53 -12.70 4.19
N VAL A 132 10.32 -12.61 5.51
CA VAL A 132 10.44 -11.36 6.26
C VAL A 132 11.84 -11.12 6.84
N GLY A 133 12.84 -11.96 6.48
CA GLY A 133 14.23 -11.84 6.92
C GLY A 133 14.47 -12.24 8.38
N LEU A 134 13.69 -13.17 8.89
CA LEU A 134 13.88 -13.80 10.20
C LEU A 134 14.20 -15.30 10.00
N ASP A 135 14.78 -15.94 11.00
CA ASP A 135 15.10 -17.37 11.00
C ASP A 135 14.37 -18.13 12.14
N GLU A 136 14.47 -19.46 12.13
CA GLU A 136 13.76 -20.30 13.10
C GLU A 136 14.18 -20.08 14.56
N SER A 137 15.35 -19.45 14.84
CA SER A 137 15.77 -19.14 16.20
C SER A 137 14.90 -18.11 16.91
N TYR A 138 14.04 -17.42 16.14
CA TYR A 138 13.07 -16.46 16.66
C TYR A 138 11.79 -17.11 17.17
N LEU A 139 11.46 -18.34 16.77
CA LEU A 139 10.14 -18.96 17.00
C LEU A 139 9.67 -18.96 18.45
N ASP A 140 10.58 -19.32 19.37
CA ASP A 140 10.27 -19.46 20.80
C ASP A 140 10.51 -18.16 21.61
N ARG A 141 10.96 -17.10 20.93
CA ARG A 141 11.18 -15.79 21.56
C ARG A 141 9.86 -15.05 21.76
N SER A 142 9.82 -14.23 22.81
CA SER A 142 8.73 -13.28 22.98
C SER A 142 8.80 -12.17 21.92
N PRO A 143 7.70 -11.83 21.24
CA PRO A 143 7.69 -10.69 20.32
C PRO A 143 8.01 -9.36 21.05
N PHE A 144 7.76 -9.28 22.36
CA PHE A 144 8.00 -8.07 23.13
C PHE A 144 9.48 -7.76 23.40
N ASP A 145 10.36 -8.77 23.25
CA ASP A 145 11.81 -8.64 23.42
C ASP A 145 12.54 -8.17 22.14
N LEU A 146 11.80 -7.97 21.05
CA LEU A 146 12.34 -7.58 19.75
C LEU A 146 12.49 -6.08 19.59
N SER A 147 13.39 -5.66 18.69
CA SER A 147 13.42 -4.28 18.17
C SER A 147 12.14 -3.94 17.42
N GLY A 148 11.81 -2.65 17.27
CA GLY A 148 10.62 -2.21 16.53
C GLY A 148 10.55 -2.75 15.10
N GLY A 149 11.67 -2.73 14.37
CA GLY A 149 11.74 -3.29 13.00
C GLY A 149 11.52 -4.81 12.97
N GLN A 150 12.05 -5.55 13.94
CA GLN A 150 11.81 -6.99 14.06
C GLN A 150 10.34 -7.30 14.40
N LYS A 151 9.74 -6.55 15.35
CA LYS A 151 8.30 -6.66 15.66
C LYS A 151 7.44 -6.46 14.42
N ARG A 152 7.73 -5.42 13.61
CA ARG A 152 7.04 -5.14 12.36
C ARG A 152 7.14 -6.31 11.38
N ARG A 153 8.32 -6.91 11.23
CA ARG A 153 8.53 -8.11 10.39
C ARG A 153 7.70 -9.30 10.87
N VAL A 154 7.59 -9.53 12.17
CA VAL A 154 6.74 -10.58 12.76
C VAL A 154 5.26 -10.32 12.44
N ALA A 155 4.78 -9.09 12.64
CA ALA A 155 3.39 -8.74 12.35
C ALA A 155 3.05 -8.91 10.86
N ILE A 156 3.97 -8.52 9.97
CA ILE A 156 3.82 -8.74 8.52
C ILE A 156 3.82 -10.24 8.20
N ALA A 157 4.68 -11.05 8.84
CA ALA A 157 4.67 -12.50 8.66
C ALA A 157 3.33 -13.12 9.04
N GLY A 158 2.66 -12.61 10.10
CA GLY A 158 1.31 -13.03 10.50
C GLY A 158 0.23 -12.79 9.44
N ILE A 159 0.45 -11.83 8.53
CA ILE A 159 -0.43 -11.58 7.38
C ILE A 159 0.00 -12.45 6.19
N LEU A 160 1.30 -12.47 5.87
CA LEU A 160 1.84 -13.20 4.72
C LEU A 160 1.71 -14.71 4.83
N VAL A 161 1.66 -15.27 6.04
CA VAL A 161 1.47 -16.71 6.28
C VAL A 161 0.17 -17.26 5.71
N LEU A 162 -0.83 -16.38 5.48
CA LEU A 162 -2.11 -16.72 4.87
C LEU A 162 -2.06 -16.73 3.33
N ASP A 163 -0.94 -16.32 2.74
CA ASP A 163 -0.69 -16.22 1.31
C ASP A 163 -1.76 -15.40 0.55
N PRO A 164 -1.99 -14.15 0.93
CA PRO A 164 -3.00 -13.30 0.31
C PRO A 164 -2.66 -12.98 -1.16
N LYS A 165 -3.69 -12.85 -2.01
CA LYS A 165 -3.54 -12.42 -3.41
C LYS A 165 -3.36 -10.91 -3.54
N VAL A 166 -3.99 -10.16 -2.66
CA VAL A 166 -3.92 -8.71 -2.59
C VAL A 166 -3.29 -8.29 -1.28
N LEU A 167 -2.28 -7.44 -1.35
CA LEU A 167 -1.64 -6.81 -0.19
C LEU A 167 -1.97 -5.32 -0.19
N VAL A 168 -2.63 -4.87 0.87
CA VAL A 168 -2.90 -3.46 1.12
C VAL A 168 -1.94 -2.98 2.20
N LEU A 169 -1.11 -2.02 1.88
CA LEU A 169 -0.02 -1.50 2.70
C LEU A 169 -0.34 -0.05 3.10
N ASP A 170 -0.75 0.16 4.34
CA ASP A 170 -1.09 1.49 4.84
C ASP A 170 0.12 2.10 5.57
N GLU A 171 0.85 2.99 4.91
CA GLU A 171 2.03 3.74 5.41
C GLU A 171 3.12 2.86 6.05
N GLN A 172 3.51 1.77 5.39
CA GLN A 172 4.38 0.73 5.97
C GLN A 172 5.81 1.14 6.28
N THR A 173 6.28 2.26 5.74
CA THR A 173 7.62 2.81 5.99
C THR A 173 7.65 3.87 7.09
N ALA A 174 6.50 4.27 7.61
CA ALA A 174 6.42 5.28 8.67
C ALA A 174 7.21 4.87 9.91
N GLY A 175 8.08 5.76 10.40
CA GLY A 175 8.90 5.55 11.59
C GLY A 175 10.09 4.60 11.41
N LEU A 176 10.37 4.12 10.20
CA LEU A 176 11.59 3.39 9.88
C LEU A 176 12.72 4.35 9.46
N ASP A 177 13.96 3.95 9.70
CA ASP A 177 15.10 4.60 9.08
C ASP A 177 15.15 4.32 7.56
N PRO A 178 15.93 5.06 6.76
CA PRO A 178 15.96 4.90 5.30
C PRO A 178 16.30 3.48 4.85
N GLN A 179 17.20 2.79 5.55
CA GLN A 179 17.58 1.41 5.21
C GLN A 179 16.42 0.44 5.49
N GLY A 180 15.79 0.54 6.66
CA GLY A 180 14.64 -0.28 7.03
C GLY A 180 13.45 -0.06 6.10
N ALA A 181 13.19 1.19 5.68
CA ALA A 181 12.17 1.52 4.70
C ALA A 181 12.45 0.85 3.35
N GLN A 182 13.69 0.92 2.85
CA GLN A 182 14.08 0.29 1.60
C GLN A 182 14.00 -1.24 1.65
N GLU A 183 14.43 -1.86 2.75
CA GLU A 183 14.31 -3.31 2.95
C GLU A 183 12.85 -3.75 2.95
N MET A 184 11.97 -2.99 3.61
CA MET A 184 10.53 -3.26 3.66
C MET A 184 9.89 -3.14 2.26
N MET A 185 10.20 -2.08 1.52
CA MET A 185 9.71 -1.92 0.15
C MET A 185 10.22 -3.04 -0.74
N THR A 186 11.51 -3.42 -0.61
CA THR A 186 12.08 -4.53 -1.37
C THR A 186 11.35 -5.85 -1.12
N LEU A 187 10.97 -6.13 0.13
CA LEU A 187 10.16 -7.30 0.49
C LEU A 187 8.84 -7.32 -0.29
N PHE A 188 8.06 -6.25 -0.24
CA PHE A 188 6.77 -6.19 -0.92
C PHE A 188 6.89 -6.23 -2.45
N MET A 189 7.90 -5.57 -3.02
CA MET A 189 8.16 -5.62 -4.46
C MET A 189 8.58 -7.01 -4.92
N ASN A 190 9.31 -7.77 -4.09
CA ASN A 190 9.61 -9.16 -4.38
C ASN A 190 8.36 -10.04 -4.41
N LEU A 191 7.41 -9.83 -3.50
CA LEU A 191 6.13 -10.55 -3.50
C LEU A 191 5.31 -10.22 -4.77
N ASN A 192 5.28 -8.96 -5.20
CA ASN A 192 4.64 -8.61 -6.46
C ASN A 192 5.35 -9.26 -7.65
N LYS A 193 6.67 -9.04 -7.83
CA LYS A 193 7.41 -9.46 -9.02
C LYS A 193 7.56 -10.97 -9.16
N LYS A 194 7.74 -11.70 -8.04
CA LYS A 194 8.01 -13.14 -8.06
C LYS A 194 6.73 -13.98 -7.94
N GLU A 195 5.73 -13.48 -7.25
CA GLU A 195 4.51 -14.23 -6.93
C GLU A 195 3.27 -13.65 -7.61
N GLY A 196 3.39 -12.53 -8.33
CA GLY A 196 2.30 -11.88 -9.05
C GLY A 196 1.22 -11.27 -8.15
N LYS A 197 1.54 -11.01 -6.87
CA LYS A 197 0.57 -10.41 -5.93
C LYS A 197 0.21 -8.99 -6.35
N THR A 198 -1.05 -8.62 -6.22
CA THR A 198 -1.49 -7.24 -6.37
C THR A 198 -1.12 -6.47 -5.10
N VAL A 199 -0.48 -5.31 -5.23
CA VAL A 199 -0.06 -4.48 -4.10
C VAL A 199 -0.71 -3.12 -4.20
N LEU A 200 -1.40 -2.69 -3.14
CA LEU A 200 -1.92 -1.34 -2.96
C LEU A 200 -1.07 -0.63 -1.91
N LEU A 201 -0.40 0.41 -2.30
CA LEU A 201 0.48 1.19 -1.42
C LEU A 201 -0.18 2.53 -1.07
N VAL A 202 -0.67 2.67 0.14
CA VAL A 202 -1.09 3.97 0.67
C VAL A 202 0.15 4.67 1.23
N THR A 203 0.49 5.80 0.66
CA THR A 203 1.70 6.55 1.07
C THR A 203 1.58 8.03 0.75
N HIS A 204 2.33 8.84 1.48
CA HIS A 204 2.60 10.25 1.16
C HIS A 204 4.03 10.45 0.63
N ASP A 205 4.82 9.38 0.51
CA ASP A 205 6.19 9.41 -0.02
C ASP A 205 6.18 9.22 -1.54
N MET A 206 6.38 10.31 -2.27
CA MET A 206 6.38 10.31 -3.73
C MET A 206 7.62 9.65 -4.33
N GLU A 207 8.73 9.51 -3.58
CA GLU A 207 9.87 8.69 -4.02
C GLU A 207 9.47 7.22 -4.10
N HIS A 208 8.71 6.73 -3.13
CA HIS A 208 8.18 5.35 -3.17
C HIS A 208 7.21 5.16 -4.33
N VAL A 209 6.32 6.13 -4.58
CA VAL A 209 5.38 6.08 -5.71
C VAL A 209 6.14 5.98 -7.02
N MET A 210 7.12 6.86 -7.25
CA MET A 210 7.88 6.93 -8.50
C MET A 210 8.74 5.68 -8.73
N ASN A 211 9.37 5.15 -7.67
CA ASN A 211 10.33 4.06 -7.79
C ASN A 211 9.71 2.67 -7.80
N TYR A 212 8.51 2.49 -7.23
CA TYR A 212 7.96 1.16 -6.97
C TYR A 212 6.59 0.92 -7.58
N CYS A 213 5.81 1.95 -7.93
CA CYS A 213 4.45 1.76 -8.39
C CYS A 213 4.35 1.78 -9.93
N ASP A 214 3.36 1.06 -10.45
CA ASP A 214 2.98 1.08 -11.86
C ASP A 214 1.91 2.14 -12.13
N HIS A 215 1.02 2.33 -11.15
CA HIS A 215 -0.21 3.12 -11.27
C HIS A 215 -0.43 3.97 -10.03
N VAL A 216 -1.09 5.11 -10.18
CA VAL A 216 -1.40 6.04 -9.08
C VAL A 216 -2.85 6.46 -9.12
N ILE A 217 -3.48 6.49 -7.95
CA ILE A 217 -4.83 6.97 -7.68
C ILE A 217 -4.72 8.10 -6.69
N VAL A 218 -5.28 9.25 -7.05
CA VAL A 218 -5.33 10.44 -6.18
C VAL A 218 -6.71 10.56 -5.56
N LEU A 219 -6.76 10.54 -4.24
CA LEU A 219 -7.97 10.81 -3.47
C LEU A 219 -7.93 12.22 -2.89
N SER A 220 -9.01 12.97 -3.11
CA SER A 220 -9.22 14.29 -2.50
C SER A 220 -10.66 14.43 -2.06
N HIS A 221 -10.88 14.85 -0.80
CA HIS A 221 -12.21 15.09 -0.23
C HIS A 221 -13.22 13.95 -0.39
N GLY A 222 -12.76 12.70 -0.42
CA GLY A 222 -13.59 11.49 -0.55
C GLY A 222 -13.91 11.11 -1.99
N GLU A 223 -13.26 11.72 -2.97
CA GLU A 223 -13.44 11.47 -4.41
C GLU A 223 -12.12 11.09 -5.06
N VAL A 224 -12.15 10.32 -6.15
CA VAL A 224 -10.99 10.10 -7.04
C VAL A 224 -10.89 11.30 -7.97
N THR A 225 -9.79 12.04 -7.86
CA THR A 225 -9.57 13.23 -8.69
C THR A 225 -8.66 12.96 -9.89
N GLN A 226 -7.81 11.95 -9.78
CA GLN A 226 -6.94 11.53 -10.87
C GLN A 226 -6.59 10.05 -10.75
N GLU A 227 -6.43 9.41 -11.90
CA GLU A 227 -5.92 8.05 -12.07
C GLU A 227 -5.00 8.04 -13.28
N ALA A 228 -3.77 7.53 -13.14
CA ALA A 228 -2.78 7.53 -14.21
C ALA A 228 -1.69 6.47 -14.01
N ASP A 229 -0.99 6.11 -15.07
CA ASP A 229 0.32 5.47 -14.97
C ASP A 229 1.31 6.40 -14.27
N VAL A 230 2.18 5.84 -13.42
CA VAL A 230 3.11 6.64 -12.60
C VAL A 230 4.01 7.55 -13.45
N LYS A 231 4.50 7.06 -14.59
CA LYS A 231 5.34 7.88 -15.48
C LYS A 231 4.58 9.10 -16.02
N GLU A 232 3.34 8.90 -16.44
CA GLU A 232 2.50 9.99 -16.95
C GLU A 232 2.15 10.99 -15.85
N PHE A 233 1.87 10.48 -14.65
CA PHE A 233 1.55 11.30 -13.49
C PHE A 233 2.65 12.31 -13.15
N PHE A 234 3.91 11.89 -13.16
CA PHE A 234 5.04 12.77 -12.82
C PHE A 234 5.51 13.69 -13.94
N LYS A 235 4.91 13.62 -15.14
CA LYS A 235 5.11 14.62 -16.21
C LYS A 235 4.42 15.95 -15.91
N HIS A 236 3.44 15.96 -15.00
CA HIS A 236 2.64 17.12 -14.62
C HIS A 236 2.81 17.47 -13.13
N PRO A 237 4.02 17.87 -12.71
CA PRO A 237 4.33 18.07 -11.29
C PRO A 237 3.59 19.25 -10.66
N GLU A 238 3.09 20.21 -11.45
CA GLU A 238 2.25 21.32 -10.99
C GLU A 238 0.99 20.84 -10.28
N TYR A 239 0.39 19.75 -10.75
CA TYR A 239 -0.78 19.16 -10.10
C TYR A 239 -0.50 18.67 -8.67
N LEU A 240 0.71 18.12 -8.42
CA LEU A 240 1.11 17.73 -7.08
C LEU A 240 1.16 18.92 -6.12
N GLN A 241 1.67 20.07 -6.59
CA GLN A 241 1.72 21.29 -5.81
C GLN A 241 0.31 21.82 -5.51
N GLU A 242 -0.61 21.79 -6.48
CA GLU A 242 -2.01 22.20 -6.31
C GLU A 242 -2.72 21.39 -5.22
N ILE A 243 -2.47 20.09 -5.15
CA ILE A 243 -3.03 19.20 -4.12
C ILE A 243 -2.19 19.16 -2.82
N GLY A 244 -1.14 20.00 -2.70
CA GLY A 244 -0.30 20.11 -1.51
C GLY A 244 0.58 18.88 -1.24
N ILE A 245 1.00 18.18 -2.28
CA ILE A 245 1.91 17.03 -2.23
C ILE A 245 3.26 17.44 -2.82
N ASN A 246 4.34 17.17 -2.12
CA ASN A 246 5.69 17.47 -2.62
C ASN A 246 6.11 16.45 -3.70
N PRO A 247 6.52 16.90 -4.89
CA PRO A 247 7.05 16.01 -5.92
C PRO A 247 8.34 15.29 -5.46
N PRO A 248 8.69 14.15 -6.09
CA PRO A 248 9.98 13.49 -5.87
C PRO A 248 11.16 14.43 -6.11
N SER A 249 12.31 14.13 -5.50
CA SER A 249 13.51 14.98 -5.55
C SER A 249 13.98 15.27 -6.97
N ILE A 250 13.96 14.26 -7.84
CA ILE A 250 14.37 14.44 -9.25
C ILE A 250 13.39 15.34 -10.00
N VAL A 251 12.09 15.22 -9.76
CA VAL A 251 11.07 16.05 -10.40
C VAL A 251 11.22 17.50 -9.96
N ARG A 252 11.44 17.74 -8.65
CA ARG A 252 11.73 19.10 -8.13
C ARG A 252 12.98 19.69 -8.74
N LEU A 253 14.04 18.90 -8.88
CA LEU A 253 15.28 19.37 -9.51
C LEU A 253 15.05 19.74 -10.99
N LYS A 254 14.28 18.94 -11.74
CA LYS A 254 13.88 19.28 -13.12
C LYS A 254 13.16 20.62 -13.17
N MET A 255 12.14 20.82 -12.33
CA MET A 255 11.42 22.11 -12.27
C MET A 255 12.35 23.30 -12.00
N GLN A 256 13.29 23.15 -11.05
CA GLN A 256 14.27 24.20 -10.76
C GLN A 256 15.23 24.47 -11.94
N LEU A 257 15.60 23.45 -12.69
CA LEU A 257 16.44 23.61 -13.89
C LEU A 257 15.66 24.32 -14.99
N GLU A 258 14.39 23.99 -15.21
CA GLU A 258 13.53 24.67 -16.17
C GLU A 258 13.33 26.15 -15.83
N GLU A 259 13.11 26.49 -14.54
CA GLU A 259 13.06 27.87 -14.06
C GLU A 259 14.36 28.65 -14.32
N ASN A 260 15.50 27.94 -14.40
CA ASN A 260 16.81 28.52 -14.73
C ASN A 260 17.19 28.44 -16.24
N GLY A 261 16.23 28.09 -17.09
CA GLY A 261 16.37 28.17 -18.55
C GLY A 261 16.93 26.88 -19.20
N PHE A 262 17.02 25.78 -18.50
CA PHE A 262 17.31 24.48 -19.10
C PHE A 262 16.05 23.87 -19.72
N GLU A 263 16.20 23.24 -20.87
CA GLU A 263 15.14 22.46 -21.50
C GLU A 263 15.19 21.01 -20.97
N MET A 264 14.18 20.59 -20.18
CA MET A 264 14.13 19.25 -19.62
C MET A 264 13.12 18.37 -20.36
N ASP A 265 13.59 17.17 -20.76
CA ASP A 265 12.68 16.15 -21.31
C ASP A 265 11.76 15.65 -20.18
N PRO A 266 10.41 15.70 -20.38
CA PRO A 266 9.45 15.19 -19.40
C PRO A 266 9.67 13.72 -19.02
N ASP A 267 10.20 12.91 -19.93
CA ASP A 267 10.41 11.46 -19.72
C ASP A 267 11.63 11.13 -18.85
N ILE A 268 12.45 12.10 -18.48
CA ILE A 268 13.58 11.90 -17.55
C ILE A 268 13.04 11.64 -16.14
N MET A 269 13.23 10.40 -15.65
CA MET A 269 12.76 9.94 -14.34
C MET A 269 13.88 9.36 -13.46
N ASP A 270 15.16 9.45 -13.90
CA ASP A 270 16.32 8.97 -13.15
C ASP A 270 17.48 9.97 -13.22
N MET A 271 18.34 9.92 -12.19
CA MET A 271 19.42 10.89 -12.00
C MET A 271 20.48 10.83 -13.13
N ASN A 272 20.78 9.64 -13.67
CA ASN A 272 21.80 9.51 -14.71
C ASN A 272 21.33 10.19 -16.00
N SER A 273 20.10 9.92 -16.42
CA SER A 273 19.49 10.58 -17.58
C SER A 273 19.40 12.09 -17.41
N LEU A 274 19.14 12.56 -16.18
CA LEU A 274 19.12 13.99 -15.88
C LEU A 274 20.51 14.63 -16.04
N VAL A 275 21.55 14.02 -15.48
CA VAL A 275 22.94 14.47 -15.61
C VAL A 275 23.36 14.52 -17.08
N ASP A 276 23.09 13.45 -17.85
CA ASP A 276 23.39 13.39 -19.28
C ASP A 276 22.70 14.53 -20.07
N SER A 277 21.47 14.88 -19.70
CA SER A 277 20.73 15.97 -20.34
C SER A 277 21.37 17.34 -20.03
N ILE A 278 21.74 17.57 -18.77
CA ILE A 278 22.43 18.81 -18.35
C ILE A 278 23.76 18.95 -19.06
N GLU A 279 24.60 17.89 -19.08
CA GLU A 279 25.91 17.94 -19.75
C GLU A 279 25.80 18.27 -21.24
N LYS A 280 24.82 17.73 -21.93
CA LYS A 280 24.59 18.02 -23.35
C LYS A 280 24.24 19.49 -23.59
N GLN A 281 23.49 20.13 -22.70
CA GLN A 281 23.09 21.51 -22.83
C GLN A 281 24.26 22.47 -22.49
N VAL A 282 25.02 22.20 -21.42
CA VAL A 282 26.20 23.00 -21.05
C VAL A 282 27.22 22.98 -22.17
N LYS A 283 27.55 21.82 -22.75
CA LYS A 283 28.50 21.71 -23.89
C LYS A 283 28.03 22.39 -25.17
N LYS A 284 26.75 22.75 -25.32
CA LYS A 284 26.25 23.54 -26.47
C LYS A 284 26.42 25.04 -26.28
N HIS A 285 26.61 25.47 -25.05
CA HIS A 285 26.78 26.91 -24.71
C HIS A 285 28.26 27.32 -24.51
N GLU A 286 29.19 26.35 -24.52
CA GLU A 286 30.63 26.57 -24.66
C GLU A 286 31.05 26.60 -26.15
#